data_f27584afb25fd6dee9f99c7af6190a52
#
_entry.id   f27584afb25fd6dee9f99c7af6190a52
#
_cell.length_a   1.000
_cell.length_b   1.000
_cell.length_c   1.000
_cell.angle_alpha   90.00
_cell.angle_beta   90.00
_cell.angle_gamma   90.00
#
_symmetry.space_group_name_H-M   'P 1'
#
loop_
_entity.id
_entity.type
_entity.pdbx_description
1 polymer ?
#
loop_
_entity_poly.entity_id
_entity_poly.type
_entity_poly.pdbx_seq_one_letter_code
_entity_poly.pdbx_strand_id
1 'polypeptide(L)'
;MKQRWLVVIVGLPALLAVLLACPAWATMLVVCGIAGIAAYELLHTAGENVPANFYWGLVTTVVMQEIWLFKEEMSGTYDLPISTVTIFRWILVMMAFLFAVISYGKEKPFTFHDVAVSIVGGIVFPAMYSCIFLLRMDENYGKLYVLAPFCVAFAGDALSMYFGMWFGKRKMAPHVSPHKTWAGAIGGPIGSALAMALLGVVGKAWLGYAPNYLMLILVGVVANIFGQLGDLSMSLIKREAGIKDYSHLFLTHGGMLDRFDSTLFIAPVVWAAVCGGLL
;
A
#
# COMPACT_ATOMS: atom_id res chain seq x y z
N MET A 1 25.52 8.50 2.11
CA MET A 1 24.66 9.49 2.78
C MET A 1 23.99 10.46 1.82
N LYS A 2 24.67 11.08 0.84
CA LYS A 2 24.07 12.06 -0.07
C LYS A 2 22.85 11.55 -0.86
N GLN A 3 22.86 10.32 -1.37
CA GLN A 3 21.74 9.73 -2.13
C GLN A 3 20.48 9.50 -1.28
N ARG A 4 20.65 9.20 0.01
CA ARG A 4 19.49 9.01 0.94
C ARG A 4 18.72 10.31 1.14
N TRP A 5 19.43 11.40 1.34
CA TRP A 5 18.80 12.71 1.51
C TRP A 5 18.11 13.20 0.23
N LEU A 6 18.65 12.85 -0.94
CA LEU A 6 18.06 13.25 -2.22
C LEU A 6 16.66 12.63 -2.42
N VAL A 7 16.48 11.34 -2.13
CA VAL A 7 15.18 10.67 -2.25
C VAL A 7 14.15 11.29 -1.29
N VAL A 8 14.53 11.65 -0.07
CA VAL A 8 13.62 12.27 0.89
C VAL A 8 13.34 13.73 0.51
N ILE A 9 14.36 14.52 0.17
CA ILE A 9 14.21 15.96 -0.12
C ILE A 9 13.45 16.20 -1.44
N VAL A 10 13.56 15.32 -2.41
CA VAL A 10 12.87 15.46 -3.70
C VAL A 10 11.58 14.63 -3.72
N GLY A 11 11.62 13.40 -3.26
CA GLY A 11 10.49 12.47 -3.34
C GLY A 11 9.30 12.87 -2.47
N LEU A 12 9.54 13.29 -1.22
CA LEU A 12 8.46 13.69 -0.32
C LEU A 12 7.73 14.97 -0.78
N PRO A 13 8.41 16.07 -1.15
CA PRO A 13 7.74 17.24 -1.72
C PRO A 13 7.02 16.94 -3.05
N ALA A 14 7.61 16.10 -3.91
CA ALA A 14 6.96 15.69 -5.16
C ALA A 14 5.68 14.89 -4.89
N LEU A 15 5.71 13.95 -3.96
CA LEU A 15 4.52 13.21 -3.55
C LEU A 15 3.45 14.16 -2.98
N LEU A 16 3.81 15.05 -2.05
CA LEU A 16 2.88 16.03 -1.49
C LEU A 16 2.31 16.97 -2.55
N ALA A 17 3.11 17.39 -3.52
CA ALA A 17 2.63 18.21 -4.63
C ALA A 17 1.57 17.47 -5.47
N VAL A 18 1.79 16.19 -5.77
CA VAL A 18 0.81 15.36 -6.48
C VAL A 18 -0.46 15.18 -5.66
N LEU A 19 -0.36 14.87 -4.37
CA LEU A 19 -1.51 14.60 -3.52
C LEU A 19 -2.36 15.85 -3.25
N LEU A 20 -1.75 17.03 -3.15
CA LEU A 20 -2.42 18.25 -2.69
C LEU A 20 -2.68 19.27 -3.79
N ALA A 21 -1.73 19.46 -4.72
CA ALA A 21 -1.79 20.51 -5.74
C ALA A 21 -2.32 20.00 -7.08
N CYS A 22 -2.07 18.71 -7.43
CA CYS A 22 -2.56 18.15 -8.68
C CYS A 22 -4.01 17.65 -8.55
N PRO A 23 -4.74 17.50 -9.69
CA PRO A 23 -6.06 16.90 -9.72
C PRO A 23 -6.00 15.40 -9.36
N ALA A 24 -7.16 14.82 -8.96
CA ALA A 24 -7.24 13.42 -8.47
C ALA A 24 -6.70 12.38 -9.47
N TRP A 25 -6.85 12.61 -10.79
CA TRP A 25 -6.30 11.70 -11.80
C TRP A 25 -4.76 11.57 -11.72
N ALA A 26 -4.05 12.62 -11.27
CA ALA A 26 -2.59 12.54 -11.09
C ALA A 26 -2.23 11.62 -9.91
N THR A 27 -3.01 11.65 -8.83
CA THR A 27 -2.88 10.70 -7.71
C THR A 27 -3.12 9.27 -8.21
N MET A 28 -4.18 9.06 -9.02
CA MET A 28 -4.46 7.76 -9.63
C MET A 28 -3.28 7.26 -10.48
N LEU A 29 -2.68 8.09 -11.33
CA LEU A 29 -1.52 7.69 -12.13
C LEU A 29 -0.31 7.27 -11.27
N VAL A 30 -0.05 7.97 -10.17
CA VAL A 30 1.01 7.59 -9.22
C VAL A 30 0.68 6.26 -8.56
N VAL A 31 -0.56 6.05 -8.14
CA VAL A 31 -1.02 4.77 -7.55
C VAL A 31 -0.93 3.63 -8.56
N CYS A 32 -1.32 3.85 -9.83
CA CYS A 32 -1.12 2.87 -10.91
C CYS A 32 0.36 2.46 -11.04
N GLY A 33 1.26 3.43 -11.01
CA GLY A 33 2.71 3.17 -11.05
C GLY A 33 3.18 2.35 -9.85
N ILE A 34 2.76 2.74 -8.64
CA ILE A 34 3.09 2.03 -7.40
C ILE A 34 2.55 0.59 -7.45
N ALA A 35 1.27 0.40 -7.77
CA ALA A 35 0.63 -0.91 -7.81
C ALA A 35 1.25 -1.82 -8.88
N GLY A 36 1.52 -1.29 -10.08
CA GLY A 36 2.14 -2.05 -11.16
C GLY A 36 3.57 -2.51 -10.83
N ILE A 37 4.39 -1.62 -10.26
CA ILE A 37 5.75 -1.95 -9.83
C ILE A 37 5.72 -2.94 -8.66
N ALA A 38 4.84 -2.72 -7.68
CA ALA A 38 4.66 -3.60 -6.54
C ALA A 38 4.24 -5.02 -6.95
N ALA A 39 3.32 -5.13 -7.92
CA ALA A 39 2.91 -6.41 -8.48
C ALA A 39 4.08 -7.12 -9.19
N TYR A 40 4.86 -6.39 -9.98
CA TYR A 40 6.07 -6.90 -10.62
C TYR A 40 7.10 -7.38 -9.59
N GLU A 41 7.40 -6.57 -8.58
CA GLU A 41 8.35 -6.89 -7.51
C GLU A 41 7.93 -8.13 -6.73
N LEU A 42 6.64 -8.25 -6.37
CA LEU A 42 6.12 -9.42 -5.68
C LEU A 42 6.27 -10.69 -6.52
N LEU A 43 5.85 -10.65 -7.78
CA LEU A 43 5.96 -11.80 -8.68
C LEU A 43 7.42 -12.20 -8.90
N HIS A 44 8.32 -11.22 -9.07
CA HIS A 44 9.74 -11.47 -9.30
C HIS A 44 10.42 -12.07 -8.07
N THR A 45 9.92 -11.74 -6.88
CA THR A 45 10.48 -12.21 -5.62
C THR A 45 9.91 -13.55 -5.18
N ALA A 46 8.58 -13.68 -5.21
CA ALA A 46 7.88 -14.84 -4.66
C ALA A 46 7.45 -15.85 -5.73
N GLY A 47 7.37 -15.47 -7.01
CA GLY A 47 7.06 -16.39 -8.10
C GLY A 47 8.25 -17.29 -8.44
N GLU A 48 8.01 -18.59 -8.59
CA GLU A 48 9.08 -19.56 -8.87
C GLU A 48 9.32 -19.75 -10.38
N ASN A 49 8.24 -19.91 -11.15
CA ASN A 49 8.30 -20.27 -12.57
C ASN A 49 7.44 -19.35 -13.45
N VAL A 50 7.43 -18.07 -13.14
CA VAL A 50 6.60 -17.08 -13.85
C VAL A 50 7.31 -16.66 -15.16
N PRO A 51 6.71 -16.88 -16.35
CA PRO A 51 7.32 -16.49 -17.62
C PRO A 51 7.17 -14.98 -17.88
N ALA A 52 8.10 -14.42 -18.66
CA ALA A 52 8.21 -12.98 -18.90
C ALA A 52 6.93 -12.35 -19.49
N ASN A 53 6.24 -13.04 -20.38
CA ASN A 53 4.97 -12.57 -20.95
C ASN A 53 3.86 -12.46 -19.91
N PHE A 54 3.85 -13.31 -18.89
CA PHE A 54 2.89 -13.26 -17.79
C PHE A 54 3.09 -12.03 -16.91
N TYR A 55 4.35 -11.64 -16.62
CA TYR A 55 4.64 -10.42 -15.89
C TYR A 55 4.02 -9.20 -16.53
N TRP A 56 4.24 -9.02 -17.84
CA TRP A 56 3.71 -7.88 -18.56
C TRP A 56 2.19 -7.89 -18.66
N GLY A 57 1.61 -9.07 -18.84
CA GLY A 57 0.16 -9.26 -18.83
C GLY A 57 -0.45 -8.86 -17.49
N LEU A 58 0.15 -9.30 -16.38
CA LEU A 58 -0.31 -8.96 -15.04
C LEU A 58 -0.18 -7.46 -14.74
N VAL A 59 0.98 -6.87 -15.02
CA VAL A 59 1.19 -5.41 -14.79
C VAL A 59 0.20 -4.59 -15.64
N THR A 60 -0.02 -4.97 -16.90
CA THR A 60 -1.02 -4.29 -17.75
C THR A 60 -2.42 -4.42 -17.16
N THR A 61 -2.79 -5.60 -16.67
CA THR A 61 -4.11 -5.82 -16.05
C THR A 61 -4.26 -4.98 -14.77
N VAL A 62 -3.22 -4.87 -13.96
CA VAL A 62 -3.21 -4.01 -12.77
C VAL A 62 -3.47 -2.56 -13.13
N VAL A 63 -2.71 -2.02 -14.09
CA VAL A 63 -2.89 -0.63 -14.55
C VAL A 63 -4.29 -0.39 -15.10
N MET A 64 -4.82 -1.33 -15.89
CA MET A 64 -6.19 -1.22 -16.43
C MET A 64 -7.25 -1.26 -15.33
N GLN A 65 -7.08 -2.09 -14.29
CA GLN A 65 -7.99 -2.11 -13.15
C GLN A 65 -8.06 -0.75 -12.44
N GLU A 66 -6.91 -0.12 -12.17
CA GLU A 66 -6.85 1.17 -11.49
C GLU A 66 -7.48 2.29 -12.33
N ILE A 67 -7.16 2.35 -13.61
CA ILE A 67 -7.76 3.34 -14.55
C ILE A 67 -9.27 3.17 -14.62
N TRP A 68 -9.74 1.92 -14.72
CA TRP A 68 -11.18 1.65 -14.85
C TRP A 68 -11.93 1.92 -13.57
N LEU A 69 -11.36 1.57 -12.41
CA LEU A 69 -11.92 1.92 -11.10
C LEU A 69 -12.07 3.43 -10.94
N PHE A 70 -11.05 4.19 -11.32
CA PHE A 70 -11.10 5.65 -11.29
C PHE A 70 -12.22 6.19 -12.22
N LYS A 71 -12.38 5.61 -13.42
CA LYS A 71 -13.45 5.99 -14.34
C LYS A 71 -14.83 5.71 -13.76
N GLU A 72 -15.05 4.51 -13.20
CA GLU A 72 -16.32 4.13 -12.57
C GLU A 72 -16.70 5.06 -11.43
N GLU A 73 -15.75 5.37 -10.53
CA GLU A 73 -15.97 6.30 -9.42
C GLU A 73 -16.25 7.74 -9.89
N MET A 74 -15.53 8.22 -10.91
CA MET A 74 -15.73 9.56 -11.47
C MET A 74 -17.08 9.72 -12.19
N SER A 75 -17.57 8.67 -12.85
CA SER A 75 -18.84 8.71 -13.60
C SER A 75 -20.06 8.48 -12.72
N GLY A 76 -19.88 7.86 -11.55
CA GLY A 76 -20.98 7.41 -10.69
C GLY A 76 -21.88 6.35 -11.35
N THR A 77 -21.45 5.80 -12.48
CA THR A 77 -22.23 4.83 -13.28
C THR A 77 -21.39 3.60 -13.59
N TYR A 78 -22.02 2.46 -13.51
CA TYR A 78 -21.44 1.20 -13.93
C TYR A 78 -21.98 0.87 -15.32
N ASP A 79 -21.09 0.68 -16.29
CA ASP A 79 -21.46 0.35 -17.69
C ASP A 79 -22.15 -1.03 -17.79
N LEU A 80 -21.93 -1.90 -16.79
CA LEU A 80 -22.48 -3.26 -16.70
C LEU A 80 -23.14 -3.50 -15.32
N PRO A 81 -24.00 -4.52 -15.19
CA PRO A 81 -24.58 -4.93 -13.90
C PRO A 81 -23.53 -5.30 -12.84
N ILE A 82 -22.34 -5.65 -13.27
CA ILE A 82 -21.17 -5.96 -12.43
C ILE A 82 -20.07 -4.98 -12.83
N SER A 83 -19.38 -4.42 -11.82
CA SER A 83 -18.23 -3.54 -12.06
C SER A 83 -17.24 -4.17 -13.04
N THR A 84 -16.81 -3.40 -14.03
CA THR A 84 -15.83 -3.84 -15.04
C THR A 84 -14.50 -4.24 -14.39
N VAL A 85 -14.15 -3.59 -13.28
CA VAL A 85 -12.97 -3.98 -12.47
C VAL A 85 -13.10 -5.42 -11.95
N THR A 86 -14.29 -5.81 -11.52
CA THR A 86 -14.56 -7.18 -11.07
C THR A 86 -14.38 -8.19 -12.20
N ILE A 87 -14.79 -7.84 -13.42
CA ILE A 87 -14.58 -8.69 -14.61
C ILE A 87 -13.08 -8.84 -14.90
N PHE A 88 -12.28 -7.76 -14.83
CA PHE A 88 -10.83 -7.86 -15.01
C PHE A 88 -10.18 -8.78 -13.95
N ARG A 89 -10.64 -8.71 -12.71
CA ARG A 89 -10.17 -9.60 -11.62
C ARG A 89 -10.50 -11.06 -11.90
N TRP A 90 -11.71 -11.36 -12.36
CA TRP A 90 -12.08 -12.72 -12.73
C TRP A 90 -11.26 -13.24 -13.93
N ILE A 91 -11.07 -12.41 -14.96
CA ILE A 91 -10.24 -12.78 -16.11
C ILE A 91 -8.82 -13.11 -15.65
N LEU A 92 -8.23 -12.32 -14.76
CA LEU A 92 -6.89 -12.57 -14.25
C LEU A 92 -6.82 -13.91 -13.51
N VAL A 93 -7.79 -14.20 -12.64
CA VAL A 93 -7.86 -15.48 -11.92
C VAL A 93 -7.97 -16.64 -12.90
N MET A 94 -8.89 -16.54 -13.88
CA MET A 94 -9.07 -17.61 -14.88
C MET A 94 -7.83 -17.82 -15.73
N MET A 95 -7.17 -16.73 -16.15
CA MET A 95 -5.92 -16.80 -16.92
C MET A 95 -4.77 -17.41 -16.11
N ALA A 96 -4.64 -17.10 -14.81
CA ALA A 96 -3.63 -17.70 -13.97
C ALA A 96 -3.83 -19.21 -13.82
N PHE A 97 -5.05 -19.68 -13.57
CA PHE A 97 -5.37 -21.10 -13.52
C PHE A 97 -5.20 -21.79 -14.87
N LEU A 98 -5.65 -21.18 -15.97
CA LEU A 98 -5.46 -21.71 -17.30
C LEU A 98 -3.97 -21.89 -17.61
N PHE A 99 -3.15 -20.91 -17.23
CA PHE A 99 -1.71 -20.97 -17.42
C PHE A 99 -1.08 -22.12 -16.61
N ALA A 100 -1.52 -22.32 -15.35
CA ALA A 100 -1.09 -23.42 -14.52
C ALA A 100 -1.43 -24.79 -15.15
N VAL A 101 -2.65 -24.94 -15.66
CA VAL A 101 -3.09 -26.20 -16.31
C VAL A 101 -2.30 -26.46 -17.60
N ILE A 102 -2.11 -25.46 -18.47
CA ILE A 102 -1.37 -25.61 -19.74
C ILE A 102 0.13 -25.89 -19.51
N SER A 103 0.68 -25.37 -18.41
CA SER A 103 2.10 -25.57 -18.10
C SER A 103 2.37 -26.85 -17.33
N TYR A 104 1.36 -27.53 -16.83
CA TYR A 104 1.50 -28.76 -16.06
C TYR A 104 2.20 -29.85 -16.87
N GLY A 105 3.23 -30.46 -16.29
CA GLY A 105 4.07 -31.43 -16.97
C GLY A 105 5.27 -30.87 -17.75
N LYS A 106 5.44 -29.53 -17.83
CA LYS A 106 6.68 -28.94 -18.34
C LYS A 106 7.80 -29.02 -17.30
N GLU A 107 9.05 -28.80 -17.71
CA GLU A 107 10.20 -28.80 -16.80
C GLU A 107 10.08 -27.72 -15.70
N LYS A 108 9.48 -26.58 -16.03
CA LYS A 108 9.20 -25.48 -15.11
C LYS A 108 7.71 -25.11 -15.19
N PRO A 109 6.84 -25.86 -14.50
CA PRO A 109 5.42 -25.59 -14.54
C PRO A 109 5.11 -24.32 -13.71
N PHE A 110 4.11 -23.56 -14.17
CA PHE A 110 3.48 -22.53 -13.37
C PHE A 110 2.61 -23.20 -12.32
N THR A 111 2.98 -23.07 -11.05
CA THR A 111 2.42 -23.83 -9.93
C THR A 111 1.21 -23.14 -9.30
N PHE A 112 0.50 -23.81 -8.40
CA PHE A 112 -0.53 -23.18 -7.58
C PHE A 112 0.03 -22.05 -6.71
N HIS A 113 1.29 -22.14 -6.28
CA HIS A 113 2.00 -21.07 -5.60
C HIS A 113 2.10 -19.82 -6.49
N ASP A 114 2.51 -19.98 -7.75
CA ASP A 114 2.58 -18.88 -8.72
C ASP A 114 1.19 -18.25 -8.99
N VAL A 115 0.12 -19.07 -9.02
CA VAL A 115 -1.26 -18.59 -9.10
C VAL A 115 -1.61 -17.72 -7.89
N ALA A 116 -1.30 -18.19 -6.67
CA ALA A 116 -1.60 -17.46 -5.44
C ALA A 116 -0.84 -16.13 -5.37
N VAL A 117 0.45 -16.11 -5.70
CA VAL A 117 1.28 -14.91 -5.78
C VAL A 117 0.73 -13.93 -6.83
N SER A 118 0.26 -14.44 -7.98
CA SER A 118 -0.36 -13.62 -9.03
C SER A 118 -1.67 -12.98 -8.60
N ILE A 119 -2.49 -13.69 -7.83
CA ILE A 119 -3.74 -13.15 -7.27
C ILE A 119 -3.43 -12.05 -6.24
N VAL A 120 -2.47 -12.29 -5.35
CA VAL A 120 -2.07 -11.30 -4.34
C VAL A 120 -1.51 -10.05 -5.02
N GLY A 121 -0.56 -10.18 -5.94
CA GLY A 121 0.07 -9.06 -6.63
C GLY A 121 -0.84 -8.38 -7.65
N GLY A 122 -1.72 -9.13 -8.33
CA GLY A 122 -2.55 -8.61 -9.41
C GLY A 122 -3.95 -8.17 -9.00
N ILE A 123 -4.43 -8.55 -7.81
CA ILE A 123 -5.77 -8.20 -7.34
C ILE A 123 -5.72 -7.56 -5.94
N VAL A 124 -5.10 -8.23 -4.96
CA VAL A 124 -5.18 -7.78 -3.56
C VAL A 124 -4.41 -6.49 -3.37
N PHE A 125 -3.15 -6.43 -3.79
CA PHE A 125 -2.32 -5.23 -3.62
C PHE A 125 -2.84 -4.03 -4.40
N PRO A 126 -3.24 -4.14 -5.69
CA PRO A 126 -3.88 -3.04 -6.40
C PRO A 126 -5.13 -2.53 -5.69
N ALA A 127 -6.02 -3.43 -5.24
CA ALA A 127 -7.22 -3.05 -4.52
C ALA A 127 -6.93 -2.31 -3.19
N MET A 128 -5.83 -2.65 -2.52
CA MET A 128 -5.41 -1.95 -1.30
C MET A 128 -4.77 -0.59 -1.61
N TYR A 129 -3.96 -0.48 -2.67
CA TYR A 129 -3.37 0.79 -3.10
C TYR A 129 -4.40 1.76 -3.67
N SER A 130 -5.43 1.27 -4.38
CA SER A 130 -6.48 2.12 -4.93
C SER A 130 -7.22 2.93 -3.87
N CYS A 131 -7.28 2.44 -2.61
CA CYS A 131 -7.82 3.21 -1.50
C CYS A 131 -7.17 4.59 -1.33
N ILE A 132 -5.91 4.78 -1.76
CA ILE A 132 -5.22 6.07 -1.67
C ILE A 132 -5.87 7.11 -2.61
N PHE A 133 -6.11 6.77 -3.87
CA PHE A 133 -6.77 7.73 -4.76
C PHE A 133 -8.28 7.84 -4.48
N LEU A 134 -8.92 6.78 -4.01
CA LEU A 134 -10.31 6.83 -3.57
C LEU A 134 -10.50 7.83 -2.41
N LEU A 135 -9.59 7.83 -1.43
CA LEU A 135 -9.56 8.88 -0.40
C LEU A 135 -9.39 10.29 -0.98
N ARG A 136 -8.61 10.42 -2.07
CA ARG A 136 -8.40 11.72 -2.73
C ARG A 136 -9.62 12.22 -3.48
N MET A 137 -10.51 11.31 -3.91
CA MET A 137 -11.72 11.62 -4.68
C MET A 137 -12.88 12.15 -3.82
N ASP A 138 -12.80 12.08 -2.48
CA ASP A 138 -13.81 12.69 -1.62
C ASP A 138 -13.97 14.18 -1.95
N GLU A 139 -15.21 14.61 -2.19
CA GLU A 139 -15.54 15.96 -2.68
C GLU A 139 -15.21 17.04 -1.66
N ASN A 140 -15.36 16.74 -0.37
CA ASN A 140 -15.24 17.73 0.69
C ASN A 140 -13.81 17.81 1.26
N TYR A 141 -13.25 16.67 1.62
CA TYR A 141 -12.01 16.58 2.40
C TYR A 141 -10.95 15.67 1.78
N GLY A 142 -11.07 15.31 0.49
CA GLY A 142 -10.17 14.37 -0.17
C GLY A 142 -8.69 14.75 -0.08
N LYS A 143 -8.36 16.06 -0.07
CA LYS A 143 -6.98 16.53 0.17
C LYS A 143 -6.49 16.24 1.59
N LEU A 144 -7.38 16.20 2.57
CA LEU A 144 -7.06 15.85 3.95
C LEU A 144 -6.96 14.34 4.12
N TYR A 145 -7.96 13.62 3.62
CA TYR A 145 -8.04 12.17 3.78
C TYR A 145 -6.91 11.41 3.10
N VAL A 146 -6.45 11.86 1.93
CA VAL A 146 -5.32 11.23 1.23
C VAL A 146 -4.00 11.33 1.99
N LEU A 147 -3.85 12.31 2.88
CA LEU A 147 -2.68 12.44 3.74
C LEU A 147 -2.68 11.46 4.91
N ALA A 148 -3.87 11.02 5.36
CA ALA A 148 -4.01 10.22 6.56
C ALA A 148 -3.16 8.92 6.55
N PRO A 149 -3.17 8.09 5.49
CA PRO A 149 -2.34 6.88 5.44
C PRO A 149 -0.85 7.18 5.60
N PHE A 150 -0.36 8.25 5.00
CA PHE A 150 1.06 8.65 5.09
C PHE A 150 1.40 9.22 6.46
N CYS A 151 0.52 10.01 7.06
CA CYS A 151 0.70 10.51 8.42
C CYS A 151 0.78 9.37 9.42
N VAL A 152 -0.12 8.38 9.31
CA VAL A 152 -0.12 7.18 10.15
C VAL A 152 1.17 6.38 9.97
N ALA A 153 1.59 6.12 8.73
CA ALA A 153 2.80 5.37 8.44
C ALA A 153 4.05 6.07 8.99
N PHE A 154 4.30 7.32 8.57
CA PHE A 154 5.54 8.02 8.92
C PHE A 154 5.67 8.32 10.41
N ALA A 155 4.60 8.79 11.05
CA ALA A 155 4.64 9.07 12.48
C ALA A 155 4.69 7.78 13.31
N GLY A 156 3.99 6.75 12.86
CA GLY A 156 4.04 5.41 13.45
C GLY A 156 5.44 4.83 13.42
N ASP A 157 6.10 4.83 12.26
CA ASP A 157 7.46 4.32 12.11
C ASP A 157 8.48 5.13 12.92
N ALA A 158 8.35 6.46 12.92
CA ALA A 158 9.23 7.33 13.69
C ALA A 158 9.15 7.03 15.19
N LEU A 159 7.94 6.99 15.78
CA LEU A 159 7.81 6.71 17.20
C LEU A 159 8.07 5.24 17.54
N SER A 160 7.76 4.29 16.64
CA SER A 160 8.19 2.89 16.80
C SER A 160 9.71 2.79 16.93
N MET A 161 10.46 3.51 16.11
CA MET A 161 11.91 3.54 16.15
C MET A 161 12.43 4.15 17.46
N TYR A 162 11.94 5.32 17.89
CA TYR A 162 12.37 5.97 19.11
C TYR A 162 12.03 5.16 20.37
N PHE A 163 10.81 4.65 20.48
CA PHE A 163 10.42 3.78 21.59
C PHE A 163 11.21 2.47 21.59
N GLY A 164 11.48 1.93 20.42
CA GLY A 164 12.35 0.75 20.27
C GLY A 164 13.78 0.99 20.74
N MET A 165 14.35 2.17 20.47
CA MET A 165 15.70 2.55 20.94
C MET A 165 15.75 2.81 22.45
N TRP A 166 14.73 3.50 23.01
CA TRP A 166 14.75 3.89 24.41
C TRP A 166 14.32 2.76 25.38
N PHE A 167 13.30 1.98 24.98
CA PHE A 167 12.65 0.99 25.84
C PHE A 167 12.70 -0.44 25.31
N GLY A 168 13.26 -0.67 24.12
CA GLY A 168 13.20 -1.93 23.39
C GLY A 168 14.12 -3.02 23.92
N LYS A 169 13.72 -3.70 25.00
CA LYS A 169 14.44 -4.85 25.57
C LYS A 169 14.08 -6.18 24.91
N ARG A 170 12.82 -6.38 24.56
CA ARG A 170 12.28 -7.65 24.02
C ARG A 170 11.98 -7.51 22.52
N LYS A 171 12.54 -8.43 21.71
CA LYS A 171 12.27 -8.51 20.27
C LYS A 171 10.85 -9.03 20.00
N MET A 172 10.17 -8.48 18.97
CA MET A 172 8.82 -8.87 18.59
C MET A 172 8.82 -10.03 17.59
N ALA A 173 9.62 -9.93 16.54
CA ALA A 173 9.69 -10.90 15.45
C ALA A 173 11.16 -11.21 15.06
N PRO A 174 11.93 -11.96 15.88
CA PRO A 174 13.38 -12.14 15.69
C PRO A 174 13.76 -12.74 14.35
N HIS A 175 12.96 -13.67 13.84
CA HIS A 175 13.24 -14.39 12.57
C HIS A 175 12.85 -13.58 11.31
N VAL A 176 11.84 -12.72 11.40
CA VAL A 176 11.32 -11.94 10.28
C VAL A 176 11.99 -10.56 10.20
N SER A 177 11.98 -9.84 11.34
CA SER A 177 12.55 -8.50 11.47
C SER A 177 13.28 -8.36 12.82
N PRO A 178 14.60 -8.64 12.89
CA PRO A 178 15.34 -8.70 14.15
C PRO A 178 15.49 -7.35 14.87
N HIS A 179 15.19 -6.25 14.20
CA HIS A 179 15.26 -4.92 14.80
C HIS A 179 13.97 -4.49 15.50
N LYS A 180 12.82 -5.06 15.15
CA LYS A 180 11.53 -4.72 15.76
C LYS A 180 11.42 -5.22 17.21
N THR A 181 10.90 -4.33 18.07
CA THR A 181 10.72 -4.58 19.51
C THR A 181 9.29 -4.35 19.94
N TRP A 182 8.86 -5.00 21.03
CA TRP A 182 7.52 -4.78 21.61
C TRP A 182 7.30 -3.33 22.06
N ALA A 183 8.33 -2.67 22.58
CA ALA A 183 8.24 -1.25 22.92
C ALA A 183 7.98 -0.39 21.68
N GLY A 184 8.66 -0.67 20.56
CA GLY A 184 8.40 -0.01 19.29
C GLY A 184 6.99 -0.28 18.79
N ALA A 185 6.50 -1.52 18.91
CA ALA A 185 5.13 -1.88 18.50
C ALA A 185 4.04 -1.12 19.27
N ILE A 186 4.30 -0.71 20.50
CA ILE A 186 3.40 0.16 21.29
C ILE A 186 3.62 1.64 20.91
N GLY A 187 4.85 2.05 20.65
CA GLY A 187 5.18 3.44 20.27
C GLY A 187 4.53 3.87 18.93
N GLY A 188 4.43 2.95 17.96
CA GLY A 188 3.82 3.22 16.66
C GLY A 188 2.38 3.72 16.72
N PRO A 189 1.45 2.99 17.36
CA PRO A 189 0.07 3.44 17.55
C PRO A 189 -0.04 4.81 18.23
N ILE A 190 0.83 5.09 19.21
CA ILE A 190 0.88 6.40 19.87
C ILE A 190 1.25 7.51 18.88
N GLY A 191 2.27 7.26 18.04
CA GLY A 191 2.69 8.20 17.01
C GLY A 191 1.59 8.48 16.00
N SER A 192 0.93 7.45 15.55
CA SER A 192 -0.17 7.54 14.59
C SER A 192 -1.40 8.25 15.18
N ALA A 193 -1.73 8.01 16.45
CA ALA A 193 -2.78 8.70 17.16
C ALA A 193 -2.53 10.23 17.22
N LEU A 194 -1.29 10.61 17.58
CA LEU A 194 -0.87 12.02 17.63
C LEU A 194 -0.91 12.67 16.24
N ALA A 195 -0.44 11.96 15.22
CA ALA A 195 -0.44 12.45 13.84
C ALA A 195 -1.86 12.65 13.30
N MET A 196 -2.79 11.73 13.58
CA MET A 196 -4.19 11.87 13.18
C MET A 196 -4.89 12.99 13.94
N ALA A 197 -4.61 13.18 15.23
CA ALA A 197 -5.11 14.32 15.99
C ALA A 197 -4.59 15.66 15.40
N LEU A 198 -3.30 15.73 15.06
CA LEU A 198 -2.70 16.89 14.41
C LEU A 198 -3.32 17.12 13.02
N LEU A 199 -3.55 16.08 12.25
CA LEU A 199 -4.22 16.16 10.95
C LEU A 199 -5.64 16.77 11.09
N GLY A 200 -6.37 16.40 12.15
CA GLY A 200 -7.67 16.99 12.49
C GLY A 200 -7.56 18.48 12.80
N VAL A 201 -6.54 18.93 13.54
CA VAL A 201 -6.29 20.35 13.83
C VAL A 201 -5.98 21.10 12.53
N VAL A 202 -5.10 20.57 11.69
CA VAL A 202 -4.76 21.17 10.39
C VAL A 202 -5.98 21.22 9.47
N GLY A 203 -6.75 20.14 9.39
CA GLY A 203 -7.97 20.08 8.57
C GLY A 203 -9.01 21.11 9.00
N LYS A 204 -9.19 21.32 10.31
CA LYS A 204 -10.07 22.35 10.84
C LYS A 204 -9.60 23.76 10.44
N ALA A 205 -8.30 24.03 10.54
CA ALA A 205 -7.74 25.33 10.21
C ALA A 205 -7.70 25.61 8.70
N TRP A 206 -7.49 24.58 7.89
CA TRP A 206 -7.28 24.73 6.44
C TRP A 206 -8.58 24.60 5.63
N LEU A 207 -9.41 23.61 5.96
CA LEU A 207 -10.60 23.22 5.16
C LEU A 207 -11.92 23.41 5.92
N GLY A 208 -11.90 23.90 7.15
CA GLY A 208 -13.10 23.98 7.99
C GLY A 208 -13.65 22.61 8.41
N TYR A 209 -12.83 21.57 8.31
CA TYR A 209 -13.19 20.23 8.74
C TYR A 209 -13.63 20.20 10.21
N ALA A 210 -14.70 19.49 10.54
CA ALA A 210 -15.19 19.33 11.91
C ALA A 210 -14.74 17.97 12.49
N PRO A 211 -13.53 17.87 13.06
CA PRO A 211 -12.95 16.59 13.45
C PRO A 211 -13.64 15.96 14.64
N ASN A 212 -13.96 14.69 14.55
CA ASN A 212 -14.17 13.84 15.71
C ASN A 212 -12.80 13.29 16.18
N TYR A 213 -12.16 14.00 17.11
CA TYR A 213 -10.82 13.64 17.56
C TYR A 213 -10.72 12.23 18.13
N LEU A 214 -11.76 11.74 18.81
CA LEU A 214 -11.76 10.37 19.32
C LEU A 214 -11.67 9.36 18.18
N MET A 215 -12.47 9.54 17.13
CA MET A 215 -12.47 8.65 15.97
C MET A 215 -11.16 8.77 15.18
N LEU A 216 -10.63 9.97 14.97
CA LEU A 216 -9.31 10.17 14.36
C LEU A 216 -8.22 9.40 15.09
N ILE A 217 -8.17 9.48 16.42
CA ILE A 217 -7.20 8.77 17.26
C ILE A 217 -7.39 7.26 17.14
N LEU A 218 -8.61 6.77 17.26
CA LEU A 218 -8.92 5.34 17.17
C LEU A 218 -8.55 4.77 15.80
N VAL A 219 -8.92 5.46 14.71
CA VAL A 219 -8.56 5.06 13.34
C VAL A 219 -7.03 5.07 13.18
N GLY A 220 -6.33 6.07 13.70
CA GLY A 220 -4.86 6.13 13.66
C GLY A 220 -4.21 4.95 14.37
N VAL A 221 -4.70 4.58 15.55
CA VAL A 221 -4.22 3.40 16.31
C VAL A 221 -4.45 2.11 15.53
N VAL A 222 -5.70 1.88 15.08
CA VAL A 222 -6.06 0.65 14.36
C VAL A 222 -5.29 0.55 13.04
N ALA A 223 -5.25 1.62 12.25
CA ALA A 223 -4.55 1.66 10.99
C ALA A 223 -3.04 1.39 11.15
N ASN A 224 -2.41 1.90 12.23
CA ASN A 224 -1.00 1.61 12.51
C ASN A 224 -0.77 0.13 12.86
N ILE A 225 -1.67 -0.51 13.61
CA ILE A 225 -1.55 -1.95 13.91
C ILE A 225 -1.55 -2.76 12.61
N PHE A 226 -2.46 -2.43 11.66
CA PHE A 226 -2.45 -3.05 10.33
C PHE A 226 -1.21 -2.69 9.52
N GLY A 227 -0.71 -1.46 9.60
CA GLY A 227 0.55 -1.05 8.96
C GLY A 227 1.76 -1.84 9.47
N GLN A 228 1.86 -2.08 10.77
CA GLN A 228 2.90 -2.94 11.36
C GLN A 228 2.80 -4.38 10.87
N LEU A 229 1.57 -4.91 10.72
CA LEU A 229 1.33 -6.22 10.13
C LEU A 229 1.79 -6.25 8.67
N GLY A 230 1.51 -5.20 7.90
CA GLY A 230 1.94 -5.05 6.50
C GLY A 230 3.46 -5.13 6.35
N ASP A 231 4.20 -4.30 7.08
CA ASP A 231 5.67 -4.32 7.07
C ASP A 231 6.23 -5.69 7.50
N LEU A 232 5.64 -6.35 8.50
CA LEU A 232 6.05 -7.71 8.88
C LEU A 232 5.72 -8.73 7.78
N SER A 233 4.58 -8.62 7.13
CA SER A 233 4.17 -9.52 6.04
C SER A 233 5.11 -9.38 4.83
N MET A 234 5.43 -8.16 4.43
CA MET A 234 6.40 -7.92 3.35
C MET A 234 7.81 -8.38 3.74
N SER A 235 8.19 -8.20 5.00
CA SER A 235 9.45 -8.73 5.52
C SER A 235 9.49 -10.26 5.53
N LEU A 236 8.38 -10.93 5.85
CA LEU A 236 8.26 -12.39 5.81
C LEU A 236 8.51 -12.93 4.39
N ILE A 237 7.82 -12.39 3.40
CA ILE A 237 7.99 -12.79 1.98
C ILE A 237 9.46 -12.63 1.55
N LYS A 238 10.12 -11.53 1.92
CA LYS A 238 11.55 -11.34 1.63
C LYS A 238 12.43 -12.42 2.26
N ARG A 239 12.15 -12.84 3.50
CA ARG A 239 12.94 -13.89 4.18
C ARG A 239 12.72 -15.27 3.55
N GLU A 240 11.48 -15.60 3.17
CA GLU A 240 11.18 -16.84 2.46
C GLU A 240 11.89 -16.90 1.10
N ALA A 241 11.94 -15.79 0.37
CA ALA A 241 12.68 -15.66 -0.88
C ALA A 241 14.20 -15.54 -0.72
N GLY A 242 14.73 -15.50 0.52
CA GLY A 242 16.17 -15.38 0.79
C GLY A 242 16.78 -14.01 0.45
N ILE A 243 15.94 -12.98 0.29
CA ILE A 243 16.37 -11.61 -0.07
C ILE A 243 16.18 -10.64 1.11
N LYS A 244 16.74 -9.44 0.95
CA LYS A 244 16.59 -8.35 1.92
C LYS A 244 15.68 -7.24 1.39
N ASP A 245 15.81 -6.87 0.15
CA ASP A 245 15.08 -5.79 -0.52
C ASP A 245 14.45 -6.35 -1.80
N TYR A 246 13.24 -5.93 -2.15
CA TYR A 246 12.52 -6.43 -3.33
C TYR A 246 13.19 -6.03 -4.65
N SER A 247 13.75 -4.83 -4.71
CA SER A 247 14.52 -4.34 -5.86
C SER A 247 15.48 -3.23 -5.45
N HIS A 248 16.22 -2.69 -6.42
CA HIS A 248 17.10 -1.53 -6.23
C HIS A 248 16.57 -0.27 -6.93
N LEU A 249 15.24 -0.17 -7.11
CA LEU A 249 14.61 0.95 -7.82
C LEU A 249 14.98 2.31 -7.20
N PHE A 250 14.97 2.40 -5.88
CA PHE A 250 15.38 3.59 -5.13
C PHE A 250 16.82 3.53 -4.64
N LEU A 251 17.70 2.90 -5.42
CA LEU A 251 19.13 2.75 -5.12
C LEU A 251 19.36 2.05 -3.77
N THR A 252 19.77 2.81 -2.75
CA THR A 252 20.04 2.29 -1.41
C THR A 252 18.80 2.13 -0.52
N HIS A 253 17.61 2.45 -1.04
CA HIS A 253 16.35 2.42 -0.29
C HIS A 253 15.44 1.24 -0.64
N GLY A 254 15.90 0.29 -1.45
CA GLY A 254 15.10 -0.86 -1.85
C GLY A 254 14.08 -0.57 -2.95
N GLY A 255 13.08 -1.42 -3.06
CA GLY A 255 12.02 -1.34 -4.05
C GLY A 255 10.81 -0.49 -3.64
N MET A 256 9.80 -0.53 -4.50
CA MET A 256 8.50 0.11 -4.26
C MET A 256 7.77 -0.54 -3.08
N LEU A 257 7.72 -1.87 -3.03
CA LEU A 257 7.13 -2.60 -1.90
C LEU A 257 7.86 -2.33 -0.59
N ASP A 258 9.19 -2.10 -0.62
CA ASP A 258 9.95 -1.75 0.58
C ASP A 258 9.60 -0.36 1.15
N ARG A 259 9.00 0.52 0.34
CA ARG A 259 8.65 1.89 0.73
C ARG A 259 7.19 2.08 1.10
N PHE A 260 6.33 1.25 0.57
CA PHE A 260 4.88 1.38 0.72
C PHE A 260 4.23 0.18 1.41
N ASP A 261 5.03 -0.71 2.03
CA ASP A 261 4.58 -1.91 2.74
C ASP A 261 3.58 -1.62 3.88
N SER A 262 3.88 -0.66 4.73
CA SER A 262 2.97 -0.21 5.80
C SER A 262 1.76 0.52 5.22
N THR A 263 1.99 1.41 4.25
CA THR A 263 0.93 2.21 3.63
C THR A 263 -0.10 1.33 2.91
N LEU A 264 0.34 0.23 2.30
CA LEU A 264 -0.50 -0.77 1.65
C LEU A 264 -1.62 -1.26 2.59
N PHE A 265 -1.31 -1.55 3.85
CA PHE A 265 -2.27 -2.06 4.83
C PHE A 265 -3.01 -0.94 5.57
N ILE A 266 -2.43 0.24 5.68
CA ILE A 266 -3.05 1.41 6.33
C ILE A 266 -4.18 1.99 5.47
N ALA A 267 -3.95 2.15 4.16
CA ALA A 267 -4.87 2.84 3.27
C ALA A 267 -6.30 2.26 3.26
N PRO A 268 -6.52 0.91 3.20
CA PRO A 268 -7.86 0.33 3.29
C PRO A 268 -8.58 0.63 4.60
N VAL A 269 -7.85 0.66 5.72
CA VAL A 269 -8.44 0.94 7.05
C VAL A 269 -8.93 2.38 7.12
N VAL A 270 -8.11 3.32 6.64
CA VAL A 270 -8.51 4.74 6.60
C VAL A 270 -9.68 4.95 5.64
N TRP A 271 -9.63 4.34 4.45
CA TRP A 271 -10.71 4.43 3.47
C TRP A 271 -12.03 3.87 4.02
N ALA A 272 -12.00 2.70 4.67
CA ALA A 272 -13.17 2.12 5.30
C ALA A 272 -13.75 3.01 6.41
N ALA A 273 -12.90 3.71 7.17
CA ALA A 273 -13.33 4.67 8.19
C ALA A 273 -14.02 5.90 7.57
N VAL A 274 -13.51 6.42 6.45
CA VAL A 274 -14.14 7.53 5.72
C VAL A 274 -15.49 7.09 5.13
N CYS A 275 -15.54 5.95 4.43
CA CYS A 275 -16.79 5.41 3.87
C CYS A 275 -17.83 5.07 4.94
N GLY A 276 -17.39 4.66 6.13
CA GLY A 276 -18.25 4.39 7.29
C GLY A 276 -18.71 5.65 8.04
N GLY A 277 -18.33 6.85 7.59
CA GLY A 277 -18.71 8.12 8.24
C GLY A 277 -18.08 8.31 9.64
N LEU A 278 -16.93 7.66 9.90
CA LEU A 278 -16.22 7.79 11.17
C LEU A 278 -15.28 9.01 11.19
N LEU A 279 -14.86 9.48 10.02
CA LEU A 279 -13.96 10.61 9.82
C LEU A 279 -14.62 11.76 9.09
#